data_cdfe279a0fa9d34dbc39fe5973575ded
#
_entry.id   cdfe279a0fa9d34dbc39fe5973575ded
#
_cell.length_a   1.000
_cell.length_b   1.000
_cell.length_c   1.000
_cell.angle_alpha   90.00
_cell.angle_beta   90.00
_cell.angle_gamma   90.00
#
_symmetry.space_group_name_H-M   'P 1'
#
loop_
_entity.id
_entity.type
_entity.pdbx_description
1 polymer ?
#
loop_
_entity_poly.entity_id
_entity_poly.type
_entity_poly.pdbx_seq_one_letter_code
_entity_poly.pdbx_strand_id
1 'polypeptide(L)' 'MEFKDSATKENLLRAFAGESQARNRYTFAAGLCRQNKLPVLEEVFLYTAGQEKEHAEVFYNHLKQGGCENVTITANYPVD' A
#
# COMPACT_ATOMS: atom_id res chain seq x y z
N MET A 1 0.26 -7.46 -27.06
CA MET A 1 1.04 -6.90 -25.93
C MET A 1 0.92 -7.83 -24.75
N GLU A 2 2.02 -8.22 -24.15
CA GLU A 2 1.98 -9.06 -22.98
C GLU A 2 1.63 -8.25 -21.74
N PHE A 3 1.04 -8.92 -20.74
CA PHE A 3 0.62 -8.25 -19.50
C PHE A 3 1.77 -7.46 -18.84
N LYS A 4 2.96 -8.04 -18.79
CA LYS A 4 4.12 -7.41 -18.15
C LYS A 4 4.57 -6.10 -18.79
N ASP A 5 4.10 -5.82 -20.01
CA ASP A 5 4.41 -4.59 -20.76
C ASP A 5 3.18 -3.68 -20.90
N SER A 6 2.09 -3.99 -20.22
CA SER A 6 0.81 -3.32 -20.39
C SER A 6 0.62 -2.14 -19.44
N ALA A 7 -0.30 -1.25 -19.80
CA ALA A 7 -0.75 -0.18 -18.92
C ALA A 7 -1.44 -0.74 -17.66
N THR A 8 -2.09 -1.89 -17.78
CA THR A 8 -2.72 -2.56 -16.63
C THR A 8 -1.67 -2.94 -15.57
N LYS A 9 -0.53 -3.49 -16.01
CA LYS A 9 0.59 -3.78 -15.10
C LYS A 9 1.04 -2.52 -14.38
N GLU A 10 1.23 -1.42 -15.11
CA GLU A 10 1.66 -0.16 -14.52
C GLU A 10 0.67 0.36 -13.50
N ASN A 11 -0.63 0.27 -13.81
CA ASN A 11 -1.68 0.71 -12.90
C ASN A 11 -1.73 -0.16 -11.64
N LEU A 12 -1.57 -1.46 -11.78
CA LEU A 12 -1.51 -2.38 -10.63
C LEU A 12 -0.30 -2.09 -9.74
N LEU A 13 0.83 -1.78 -10.36
CA LEU A 13 2.03 -1.44 -9.61
C LEU A 13 1.86 -0.13 -8.84
N ARG A 14 1.24 0.89 -9.47
CA ARG A 14 0.93 2.16 -8.79
C ARG A 14 -0.04 1.94 -7.62
N ALA A 15 -1.05 1.08 -7.82
CA ALA A 15 -2.00 0.75 -6.77
C ALA A 15 -1.31 0.04 -5.60
N PHE A 16 -0.45 -0.93 -5.90
CA PHE A 16 0.32 -1.63 -4.87
C PHE A 16 1.19 -0.65 -4.07
N ALA A 17 1.92 0.23 -4.75
CA ALA A 17 2.79 1.20 -4.09
C ALA A 17 1.97 2.19 -3.25
N GLY A 18 0.84 2.66 -3.78
CA GLY A 18 -0.05 3.58 -3.08
C GLY A 18 -0.62 2.98 -1.80
N GLU A 19 -1.15 1.76 -1.89
CA GLU A 19 -1.70 1.05 -0.73
C GLU A 19 -0.62 0.73 0.30
N SER A 20 0.59 0.36 -0.16
CA SER A 20 1.69 0.02 0.73
C SER A 20 2.18 1.22 1.53
N GLN A 21 2.34 2.38 0.90
CA GLN A 21 2.75 3.58 1.65
C GLN A 21 1.64 4.04 2.60
N ALA A 22 0.37 3.95 2.19
CA ALA A 22 -0.75 4.31 3.05
C ALA A 22 -0.79 3.42 4.29
N ARG A 23 -0.58 2.11 4.12
CA ARG A 23 -0.51 1.18 5.24
C ARG A 23 0.54 1.59 6.26
N ASN A 24 1.73 1.95 5.80
CA ASN A 24 2.81 2.36 6.70
C ASN A 24 2.50 3.71 7.36
N ARG A 25 1.94 4.67 6.62
CA ARG A 25 1.56 5.97 7.19
C ARG A 25 0.53 5.79 8.32
N TYR A 26 -0.46 4.93 8.13
CA TYR A 26 -1.47 4.66 9.16
C TYR A 26 -0.85 3.95 10.37
N THR A 27 0.11 3.06 10.15
CA THR A 27 0.84 2.42 11.25
C THR A 27 1.62 3.46 12.07
N PHE A 28 2.27 4.41 11.39
CA PHE A 28 2.98 5.50 12.07
C PHE A 28 2.02 6.40 12.85
N ALA A 29 0.87 6.72 12.25
CA ALA A 29 -0.16 7.52 12.92
C ALA A 29 -0.69 6.81 14.16
N ALA A 30 -0.88 5.50 14.10
CA ALA A 30 -1.29 4.70 15.25
C ALA A 30 -0.28 4.80 16.39
N GLY A 31 1.02 4.77 16.06
CA GLY A 31 2.09 4.93 17.05
C GLY A 31 2.03 6.28 17.74
N LEU A 32 1.78 7.35 16.99
CA LEU A 32 1.61 8.68 17.57
C LEU A 32 0.39 8.75 18.49
N CYS A 33 -0.73 8.14 18.07
CA CYS A 33 -1.93 8.07 18.91
C CYS A 33 -1.67 7.34 20.21
N ARG A 34 -0.89 6.24 20.15
CA ARG A 34 -0.50 5.49 21.34
C ARG A 34 0.31 6.36 22.29
N GLN A 35 1.30 7.08 21.78
CA GLN A 35 2.13 7.97 22.59
C GLN A 35 1.31 9.08 23.27
N ASN A 36 0.27 9.54 22.58
CA ASN A 36 -0.60 10.61 23.08
C ASN A 36 -1.82 10.09 23.84
N LYS A 37 -1.87 8.78 24.13
CA LYS A 37 -2.93 8.13 24.90
C LYS A 37 -4.31 8.31 24.26
N LEU A 38 -4.39 8.07 22.96
CA LEU A 38 -5.63 8.13 22.17
C LEU A 38 -5.98 6.73 21.66
N PRO A 39 -6.45 5.82 22.54
CA PRO A 39 -6.60 4.40 22.17
C PRO A 39 -7.65 4.15 21.10
N VAL A 40 -8.72 4.91 21.04
CA VAL A 40 -9.75 4.72 20.03
C VAL A 40 -9.21 5.08 18.64
N LEU A 41 -8.52 6.21 18.52
CA LEU A 41 -7.89 6.62 17.26
C LEU A 41 -6.79 5.65 16.86
N GLU A 42 -6.02 5.16 17.81
CA GLU A 42 -5.00 4.14 17.54
C GLU A 42 -5.62 2.92 16.87
N GLU A 43 -6.72 2.41 17.42
CA GLU A 43 -7.41 1.24 16.86
C GLU A 43 -7.94 1.49 15.46
N VAL A 44 -8.50 2.68 15.20
CA VAL A 44 -9.00 3.05 13.87
C VAL A 44 -7.86 3.01 12.85
N PHE A 45 -6.70 3.59 13.18
CA PHE A 45 -5.57 3.59 12.28
C PHE A 45 -5.00 2.18 12.05
N LEU A 46 -4.93 1.35 13.08
CA LEU A 46 -4.46 -0.02 12.94
C LEU A 46 -5.40 -0.86 12.08
N TYR A 47 -6.71 -0.69 12.24
CA TYR A 47 -7.70 -1.37 11.41
C TYR A 47 -7.56 -0.95 9.95
N THR A 48 -7.45 0.36 9.70
CA THR A 48 -7.29 0.89 8.34
C THR A 48 -5.98 0.42 7.72
N ALA A 49 -4.90 0.40 8.49
CA ALA A 49 -3.62 -0.13 8.02
C ALA A 49 -3.72 -1.60 7.61
N GLY A 50 -4.48 -2.39 8.35
CA GLY A 50 -4.72 -3.79 8.02
C GLY A 50 -5.47 -3.95 6.71
N GLN A 51 -6.47 -3.11 6.44
CA GLN A 51 -7.20 -3.13 5.17
C GLN A 51 -6.30 -2.74 4.00
N GLU A 52 -5.46 -1.71 4.16
CA GLU A 52 -4.52 -1.30 3.13
C GLU A 52 -3.53 -2.41 2.80
N LYS A 53 -3.08 -3.16 3.82
CA LYS A 53 -2.21 -4.31 3.61
C LYS A 53 -2.90 -5.38 2.76
N GLU A 54 -4.16 -5.68 3.02
CA GLU A 54 -4.92 -6.65 2.24
C GLU A 54 -5.08 -6.22 0.80
N HIS A 55 -5.38 -4.94 0.57
CA HIS A 55 -5.48 -4.39 -0.78
C HIS A 55 -4.15 -4.49 -1.53
N ALA A 56 -3.05 -4.13 -0.86
CA ALA A 56 -1.72 -4.24 -1.47
C ALA A 56 -1.40 -5.69 -1.85
N GLU A 57 -1.77 -6.64 -1.01
CA GLU A 57 -1.54 -8.07 -1.28
C GLU A 57 -2.30 -8.55 -2.51
N VAL A 58 -3.56 -8.08 -2.70
CA VAL A 58 -4.34 -8.40 -3.90
C VAL A 58 -3.62 -7.90 -5.15
N PHE A 59 -3.17 -6.65 -5.16
CA PHE A 59 -2.46 -6.08 -6.30
C PHE A 59 -1.13 -6.78 -6.56
N TYR A 60 -0.41 -7.11 -5.51
CA TYR A 60 0.84 -7.85 -5.58
C TYR A 60 0.63 -9.22 -6.23
N ASN A 61 -0.42 -9.93 -5.82
CA ASN A 61 -0.73 -11.25 -6.36
C ASN A 61 -1.11 -11.17 -7.83
N HIS A 62 -1.84 -10.14 -8.26
CA HIS A 62 -2.15 -9.94 -9.67
C HIS A 62 -0.88 -9.70 -10.50
N LEU A 63 0.05 -8.92 -10.00
CA LEU A 63 1.34 -8.70 -10.67
C LEU A 63 2.12 -10.01 -10.78
N LYS A 64 2.14 -10.80 -9.72
CA LYS A 64 2.83 -12.09 -9.70
C LYS A 64 2.21 -13.07 -10.70
N GLN A 65 0.89 -13.16 -10.74
CA GLN A 65 0.18 -14.04 -11.67
C GLN A 65 0.39 -13.61 -13.13
N GLY A 66 0.63 -12.33 -13.37
CA GLY A 66 0.95 -11.80 -14.69
C GLY A 66 2.38 -12.06 -15.14
N GLY A 67 3.19 -12.75 -14.34
CA GLY A 67 4.55 -13.11 -14.71
C GLY A 67 5.57 -12.00 -14.50
N CYS A 68 5.28 -11.02 -13.66
CA CYS A 68 6.22 -9.93 -13.38
C CYS A 68 7.28 -10.39 -12.38
N GLU A 69 8.54 -10.42 -12.82
CA GLU A 69 9.67 -10.81 -11.96
C GLU A 69 10.23 -9.61 -11.21
N ASN A 70 10.33 -8.48 -11.91
CA ASN A 70 10.80 -7.23 -11.33
C ASN A 70 9.85 -6.11 -11.72
N VAL A 71 9.63 -5.20 -10.80
CA VAL A 71 8.75 -4.05 -11.06
C VAL A 71 9.46 -2.77 -10.65
N THR A 72 9.33 -1.76 -11.49
CA THR A 72 9.93 -0.44 -11.25
C THR A 72 8.89 0.63 -11.52
N ILE A 73 8.79 1.58 -10.62
CA ILE A 73 7.84 2.70 -10.76
C ILE A 73 8.47 3.96 -10.20
N THR A 74 8.17 5.10 -10.83
CA THR A 74 8.45 6.41 -10.27
C THR A 74 7.26 6.81 -9.42
N ALA A 75 7.51 7.16 -8.17
CA ALA A 75 6.47 7.54 -7.24
C ALA A 75 6.82 8.84 -6.54
N ASN A 76 5.78 9.58 -6.18
CA ASN A 76 5.90 10.84 -5.47
C ASN A 76 4.79 10.90 -4.42
N TYR A 77 5.17 10.92 -3.15
CA TYR A 77 4.22 10.99 -2.04
C TYR A 77 4.57 12.18 -1.14
N PRO A 78 3.57 12.92 -0.66
CA PRO A 78 3.84 14.00 0.29
C PRO A 78 4.33 13.43 1.63
N VAL A 79 5.24 14.17 2.25
CA VAL A 79 5.74 13.87 3.59
C VAL A 79 5.50 15.09 4.44
N ASP A 80 4.56 14.99 5.38
CA ASP A 80 4.18 16.10 6.26
C ASP A 80 4.32 15.75 7.73
#